data_158c9074c12c016b180a727d01c3c500
#
_entry.id   158c9074c12c016b180a727d01c3c500
#
_cell.length_a   1.000
_cell.length_b   1.000
_cell.length_c   1.000
_cell.angle_alpha   90.00
_cell.angle_beta   90.00
_cell.angle_gamma   90.00
#
_symmetry.space_group_name_H-M   'P 1'
#
loop_
_entity.id
_entity.type
_entity.pdbx_description
1 polymer ?
#
loop_
_entity_poly.entity_id
_entity_poly.type
_entity_poly.pdbx_seq_one_letter_code
_entity_poly.pdbx_strand_id
1 'polypeptide(L)'
;MPAPLGRTPTRKMPDIQVFGRDDSPATRAALRFFRERRIVVRHMDLRKRPIAHGELRRFVERLGARALLDETSTAYRDAGLAYLSMSDAEIVAKLVADARLLRLPLVRHANEVTAGRAEDAWTAWLKASAASNAGR
;
A
#
# COMPACT_ATOMS: atom_id res chain seq x y z
N MET A 1 17.97 13.86 -29.94
CA MET A 1 17.71 13.55 -29.35
C MET A 1 17.34 13.31 -28.62
N PRO A 2 17.29 13.39 -28.56
CA PRO A 2 16.93 13.07 -27.80
C PRO A 2 16.56 12.78 -26.93
N ALA A 3 16.50 12.80 -26.75
CA ALA A 3 16.16 12.50 -25.98
C ALA A 3 15.98 12.14 -25.23
N PRO A 4 16.02 12.07 -25.07
CA PRO A 4 15.77 11.65 -24.34
C PRO A 4 15.72 11.43 -23.53
N LEU A 5 15.98 11.84 -23.55
CA LEU A 5 16.01 11.66 -22.81
C LEU A 5 15.81 11.21 -21.84
N GLY A 6 15.58 11.50 -21.63
CA GLY A 6 15.34 11.11 -20.60
C GLY A 6 15.22 9.95 -20.11
N ARG A 7 15.20 9.53 -20.37
CA ARG A 7 14.92 8.53 -20.00
C ARG A 7 15.64 7.77 -19.50
N THR A 8 16.24 7.92 -19.22
CA THR A 8 16.73 7.07 -18.92
C THR A 8 16.56 6.23 -18.22
N PRO A 9 16.30 6.00 -18.21
CA PRO A 9 15.75 5.02 -17.42
C PRO A 9 16.40 3.77 -17.25
N THR A 10 17.48 3.68 -17.56
CA THR A 10 18.18 2.48 -17.39
C THR A 10 18.32 2.12 -15.97
N ARG A 11 18.46 3.10 -15.13
CA ARG A 11 18.47 2.82 -13.77
C ARG A 11 17.14 3.15 -13.22
N LYS A 12 16.38 2.17 -12.99
CA LYS A 12 15.05 2.39 -12.57
C LYS A 12 14.88 2.23 -11.11
N MET A 13 14.24 3.20 -10.52
CA MET A 13 13.73 3.04 -9.18
C MET A 13 12.49 2.17 -9.23
N PRO A 14 12.27 1.31 -8.26
CA PRO A 14 10.99 0.60 -8.18
C PRO A 14 9.86 1.61 -8.06
N ASP A 15 8.76 1.34 -8.73
CA ASP A 15 7.59 2.19 -8.66
C ASP A 15 6.75 1.74 -7.49
N ILE A 16 6.96 2.36 -6.35
CA ILE A 16 6.29 1.99 -5.10
C ILE A 16 5.23 3.02 -4.78
N GLN A 17 4.00 2.57 -4.58
CA GLN A 17 2.90 3.42 -4.14
C GLN A 17 2.51 3.04 -2.73
N VAL A 18 2.42 4.02 -1.85
CA VAL A 18 2.05 3.81 -0.45
C VAL A 18 0.76 4.57 -0.18
N PHE A 19 -0.28 3.84 0.18
CA PHE A 19 -1.56 4.44 0.55
C PHE A 19 -1.66 4.36 2.07
N GLY A 20 -1.71 5.52 2.72
CA GLY A 20 -1.74 5.52 4.16
C GLY A 20 -2.18 6.84 4.75
N ARG A 21 -2.04 6.96 6.05
CA ARG A 21 -2.41 8.16 6.78
C ARG A 21 -1.22 8.61 7.61
N ASP A 22 -1.00 9.91 7.66
CA ASP A 22 0.13 10.45 8.41
C ASP A 22 0.03 10.15 9.91
N ASP A 23 -1.19 9.93 10.41
CA ASP A 23 -1.36 9.62 11.82
C ASP A 23 -1.27 8.11 12.11
N SER A 24 -0.95 7.30 11.12
CA SER A 24 -0.76 5.87 11.30
C SER A 24 0.71 5.58 11.55
N PRO A 25 1.06 5.02 12.72
CA PRO A 25 2.47 4.68 13.00
C PRO A 25 3.04 3.70 11.98
N ALA A 26 2.23 2.75 11.53
CA ALA A 26 2.69 1.78 10.54
C ALA A 26 2.97 2.45 9.19
N THR A 27 2.15 3.44 8.81
CA THR A 27 2.39 4.20 7.58
C THR A 27 3.69 4.97 7.70
N ARG A 28 3.91 5.65 8.82
CA ARG A 28 5.15 6.41 9.02
C ARG A 28 6.36 5.49 9.01
N ALA A 29 6.23 4.30 9.60
CA ALA A 29 7.33 3.35 9.59
C ALA A 29 7.65 2.88 8.18
N ALA A 30 6.64 2.66 7.35
CA ALA A 30 6.85 2.25 5.96
C ALA A 30 7.55 3.35 5.17
N LEU A 31 7.09 4.59 5.33
CA LEU A 31 7.72 5.71 4.62
C LEU A 31 9.17 5.87 5.02
N ARG A 32 9.46 5.68 6.31
CA ARG A 32 10.84 5.74 6.79
C ARG A 32 11.67 4.58 6.23
N PHE A 33 11.08 3.38 6.17
CA PHE A 33 11.75 2.20 5.62
C PHE A 33 12.29 2.49 4.21
N PHE A 34 11.43 3.02 3.35
CA PHE A 34 11.83 3.29 1.97
C PHE A 34 12.79 4.47 1.89
N ARG A 35 12.57 5.50 2.70
CA ARG A 35 13.45 6.67 2.69
C ARG A 35 14.87 6.30 3.10
N GLU A 36 15.00 5.45 4.12
CA GLU A 36 16.33 5.02 4.58
C GLU A 36 17.07 4.23 3.51
N ARG A 37 16.33 3.63 2.60
CA ARG A 37 16.93 2.88 1.49
C ARG A 37 17.00 3.70 0.22
N ARG A 38 16.72 4.99 0.34
CA ARG A 38 16.80 5.95 -0.77
C ARG A 38 15.86 5.60 -1.90
N ILE A 39 14.70 5.06 -1.55
CA ILE A 39 13.66 4.74 -2.51
C ILE A 39 12.60 5.84 -2.43
N VAL A 40 12.33 6.48 -3.56
CA VAL A 40 11.28 7.48 -3.66
C VAL A 40 9.96 6.75 -3.88
N VAL A 41 8.98 7.03 -3.03
CA VAL A 41 7.67 6.39 -3.15
C VAL A 41 6.63 7.44 -3.51
N ARG A 42 5.54 6.99 -4.13
CA ARG A 42 4.39 7.86 -4.34
C ARG A 42 3.44 7.63 -3.17
N HIS A 43 3.35 8.63 -2.32
CA HIS A 43 2.55 8.54 -1.10
C HIS A 43 1.18 9.16 -1.33
N MET A 44 0.14 8.36 -1.18
CA MET A 44 -1.25 8.83 -1.27
C MET A 44 -1.79 8.96 0.14
N ASP A 45 -2.08 10.19 0.54
CA ASP A 45 -2.55 10.46 1.90
C ASP A 45 -4.07 10.30 1.92
N LEU A 46 -4.52 9.24 2.56
CA LEU A 46 -5.95 8.92 2.61
C LEU A 46 -6.74 9.85 3.51
N ARG A 47 -6.05 10.71 4.26
CA ARG A 47 -6.75 11.76 5.01
C ARG A 47 -7.21 12.89 4.08
N LYS A 48 -6.51 13.07 2.97
CA LYS A 48 -6.85 14.12 2.01
C LYS A 48 -7.84 13.64 0.96
N ARG A 49 -7.78 12.36 0.64
CA ARG A 49 -8.61 11.82 -0.43
C ARG A 49 -8.80 10.34 -0.22
N PRO A 50 -10.04 9.83 -0.28
CA PRO A 50 -10.26 8.39 -0.15
C PRO A 50 -9.55 7.62 -1.25
N ILE A 51 -9.25 6.36 -0.97
CA ILE A 51 -8.66 5.51 -1.99
C ILE A 51 -9.69 5.27 -3.09
N ALA A 52 -9.23 5.31 -4.34
CA ALA A 52 -10.11 5.07 -5.47
C ALA A 52 -10.53 3.60 -5.49
N HIS A 53 -11.77 3.35 -5.95
CA HIS A 53 -12.30 1.99 -6.01
C HIS A 53 -11.41 1.06 -6.82
N GLY A 54 -10.88 1.54 -7.94
CA GLY A 54 -10.02 0.72 -8.79
C GLY A 54 -8.72 0.34 -8.11
N GLU A 55 -8.16 1.25 -7.33
CA GLU A 55 -6.95 0.94 -6.58
C GLU A 55 -7.24 -0.06 -5.48
N LEU A 56 -8.31 0.16 -4.72
CA LEU A 56 -8.66 -0.76 -3.65
C LEU A 56 -8.93 -2.15 -4.20
N ARG A 57 -9.57 -2.23 -5.37
CA ARG A 57 -9.87 -3.52 -5.98
C ARG A 57 -8.61 -4.33 -6.24
N ARG A 58 -7.51 -3.70 -6.61
CA ARG A 58 -6.25 -4.41 -6.83
C ARG A 58 -5.81 -5.14 -5.58
N PHE A 59 -5.98 -4.49 -4.43
CA PHE A 59 -5.62 -5.10 -3.15
C PHE A 59 -6.60 -6.21 -2.79
N VAL A 60 -7.89 -5.99 -3.04
CA VAL A 60 -8.91 -7.00 -2.74
C VAL A 60 -8.68 -8.26 -3.57
N GLU A 61 -8.34 -8.10 -4.84
CA GLU A 61 -8.15 -9.25 -5.73
C GLU A 61 -6.96 -10.10 -5.33
N ARG A 62 -5.94 -9.48 -4.76
CA ARG A 62 -4.73 -10.20 -4.38
C ARG A 62 -4.78 -10.73 -2.95
N LEU A 63 -5.35 -9.97 -2.05
CA LEU A 63 -5.26 -10.27 -0.62
C LEU A 63 -6.60 -10.68 -0.01
N GLY A 64 -7.70 -10.33 -0.67
CA GLY A 64 -9.03 -10.54 -0.10
C GLY A 64 -9.45 -9.34 0.74
N ALA A 65 -10.76 -9.11 0.80
CA ALA A 65 -11.29 -7.94 1.50
C ALA A 65 -10.96 -7.96 2.99
N ARG A 66 -11.09 -9.13 3.61
CA ARG A 66 -10.89 -9.23 5.05
C ARG A 66 -9.44 -8.94 5.45
N ALA A 67 -8.49 -9.29 4.60
CA ALA A 67 -7.08 -9.02 4.90
C ALA A 67 -6.77 -7.53 4.97
N LEU A 68 -7.61 -6.71 4.34
CA LEU A 68 -7.42 -5.27 4.34
C LEU A 68 -8.07 -4.59 5.54
N LEU A 69 -8.83 -5.33 6.32
CA LEU A 69 -9.56 -4.80 7.47
C LEU A 69 -8.69 -4.91 8.71
N ASP A 70 -8.48 -3.79 9.39
CA ASP A 70 -7.70 -3.79 10.62
C ASP A 70 -8.61 -4.04 11.80
N GLU A 71 -8.68 -5.30 12.20
CA GLU A 71 -9.55 -5.73 13.29
C GLU A 71 -9.05 -5.30 14.65
N THR A 72 -7.85 -4.75 14.72
CA THR A 72 -7.31 -4.23 15.97
C THR A 72 -7.54 -2.73 16.13
N SER A 73 -8.12 -2.09 15.11
CA SER A 73 -8.29 -0.64 15.15
C SER A 73 -9.44 -0.23 16.07
N THR A 74 -9.31 0.98 16.61
CA THR A 74 -10.38 1.57 17.39
C THR A 74 -11.64 1.73 16.54
N ALA A 75 -11.46 2.11 15.27
CA ALA A 75 -12.60 2.29 14.37
C ALA A 75 -13.39 1.00 14.20
N TYR A 76 -12.69 -0.13 14.08
CA TYR A 76 -13.34 -1.43 13.97
C TYR A 76 -14.16 -1.74 15.21
N ARG A 77 -13.56 -1.53 16.39
CA ARG A 77 -14.23 -1.80 17.66
C ARG A 77 -15.42 -0.87 17.85
N ASP A 78 -15.23 0.41 17.62
CA ASP A 78 -16.28 1.39 17.87
C ASP A 78 -17.49 1.20 16.95
N ALA A 79 -17.26 0.71 15.73
CA ALA A 79 -18.34 0.44 14.81
C ALA A 79 -19.03 -0.90 15.07
N GLY A 80 -18.53 -1.69 16.04
CA GLY A 80 -19.14 -2.97 16.38
C GLY A 80 -19.00 -4.02 15.30
N LEU A 81 -17.99 -3.91 14.45
CA LEU A 81 -17.87 -4.79 13.29
C LEU A 81 -17.57 -6.23 13.69
N ALA A 82 -17.00 -6.44 14.88
CA ALA A 82 -16.70 -7.78 15.34
C ALA A 82 -17.96 -8.64 15.50
N TYR A 83 -19.11 -7.99 15.67
CA TYR A 83 -20.37 -8.68 15.87
C TYR A 83 -21.17 -8.87 14.60
N LEU A 84 -20.62 -8.46 13.46
CA LEU A 84 -21.32 -8.53 12.18
C LEU A 84 -20.71 -9.62 11.32
N SER A 85 -21.58 -10.29 10.57
CA SER A 85 -21.15 -11.23 9.54
C SER A 85 -21.26 -10.48 8.22
N MET A 86 -20.11 -10.11 7.65
CA MET A 86 -20.10 -9.27 6.47
C MET A 86 -19.58 -10.01 5.27
N SER A 87 -20.22 -9.77 4.11
CA SER A 87 -19.71 -10.25 2.84
C SER A 87 -18.52 -9.39 2.44
N ASP A 88 -17.75 -9.86 1.45
CA ASP A 88 -16.63 -9.10 0.92
C ASP A 88 -17.08 -7.73 0.41
N ALA A 89 -18.22 -7.67 -0.26
CA ALA A 89 -18.73 -6.40 -0.77
C ALA A 89 -19.05 -5.43 0.36
N GLU A 90 -19.60 -5.94 1.45
CA GLU A 90 -19.90 -5.10 2.61
C GLU A 90 -18.63 -4.59 3.26
N ILE A 91 -17.60 -5.44 3.36
CA ILE A 91 -16.31 -5.01 3.90
C ILE A 91 -15.71 -3.92 3.03
N VAL A 92 -15.71 -4.11 1.71
CA VAL A 92 -15.16 -3.12 0.79
C VAL A 92 -15.87 -1.78 0.94
N ALA A 93 -17.20 -1.82 1.05
CA ALA A 93 -17.96 -0.58 1.22
C ALA A 93 -17.55 0.16 2.49
N LYS A 94 -17.30 -0.57 3.58
CA LYS A 94 -16.88 0.05 4.82
C LYS A 94 -15.47 0.62 4.71
N LEU A 95 -14.58 -0.08 4.02
CA LEU A 95 -13.21 0.39 3.85
C LEU A 95 -13.15 1.68 3.03
N VAL A 96 -13.98 1.76 2.01
CA VAL A 96 -14.05 2.98 1.20
C VAL A 96 -14.60 4.14 2.02
N ALA A 97 -15.59 3.86 2.86
CA ALA A 97 -16.22 4.90 3.65
C ALA A 97 -15.33 5.41 4.78
N ASP A 98 -14.42 4.58 5.29
CA ASP A 98 -13.62 4.96 6.45
C ASP A 98 -12.23 4.34 6.38
N ALA A 99 -11.26 5.17 6.01
CA ALA A 99 -9.88 4.71 5.86
C ALA A 99 -9.26 4.24 7.19
N ARG A 100 -9.87 4.62 8.32
CA ARG A 100 -9.36 4.16 9.62
C ARG A 100 -9.55 2.67 9.81
N LEU A 101 -10.40 2.04 9.00
CA LEU A 101 -10.62 0.60 9.04
C LEU A 101 -9.60 -0.17 8.23
N LEU A 102 -8.83 0.50 7.38
CA LEU A 102 -7.85 -0.15 6.54
C LEU A 102 -6.63 -0.56 7.35
N ARG A 103 -6.08 -1.71 7.03
CA ARG A 103 -4.80 -2.15 7.58
C ARG A 103 -3.70 -1.42 6.83
N LEU A 104 -3.32 -0.27 7.34
CA LEU A 104 -2.36 0.62 6.68
C LEU A 104 -0.93 0.27 7.05
N PRO A 105 0.02 0.55 6.18
CA PRO A 105 -0.20 1.11 4.85
C PRO A 105 -0.53 0.02 3.84
N LEU A 106 -1.22 0.41 2.76
CA LEU A 106 -1.37 -0.44 1.61
C LEU A 106 -0.25 -0.07 0.65
N VAL A 107 0.56 -1.03 0.27
CA VAL A 107 1.73 -0.77 -0.56
C VAL A 107 1.66 -1.61 -1.82
N ARG A 108 1.90 -0.96 -2.95
CA ARG A 108 1.83 -1.64 -4.25
C ARG A 108 3.12 -1.42 -5.03
N HIS A 109 3.61 -2.48 -5.63
CA HIS A 109 4.73 -2.46 -6.55
C HIS A 109 4.34 -3.33 -7.74
N ALA A 110 4.03 -2.71 -8.87
CA ALA A 110 3.52 -3.41 -10.05
C ALA A 110 2.26 -4.20 -9.66
N ASN A 111 2.27 -5.51 -9.80
CA ASN A 111 1.13 -6.35 -9.45
C ASN A 111 1.21 -6.91 -8.04
N GLU A 112 2.26 -6.57 -7.31
CA GLU A 112 2.45 -7.06 -5.95
C GLU A 112 1.88 -6.07 -4.96
N VAL A 113 1.18 -6.56 -3.96
CA VAL A 113 0.53 -5.68 -2.98
C VAL A 113 0.70 -6.26 -1.58
N THR A 114 0.76 -5.35 -0.59
CA THR A 114 0.78 -5.75 0.81
C THR A 114 -0.15 -4.84 1.60
N ALA A 115 -0.59 -5.33 2.76
CA ALA A 115 -1.39 -4.55 3.69
C ALA A 115 -0.75 -4.64 5.06
N GLY A 116 -0.61 -3.51 5.72
CA GLY A 116 0.09 -3.44 7.00
C GLY A 116 1.59 -3.45 6.81
N ARG A 117 2.30 -3.68 7.90
CA ARG A 117 3.76 -3.73 7.82
C ARG A 117 4.19 -5.03 7.16
N ALA A 118 5.05 -4.92 6.17
CA ALA A 118 5.47 -6.07 5.37
C ALA A 118 6.89 -5.88 4.88
N GLU A 119 7.80 -5.55 5.79
CA GLU A 119 9.18 -5.23 5.45
C GLU A 119 9.87 -6.37 4.69
N ASP A 120 9.52 -7.62 5.00
CA ASP A 120 10.13 -8.74 4.30
C ASP A 120 9.76 -8.73 2.82
N ALA A 121 8.48 -8.49 2.52
CA ALA A 121 8.03 -8.44 1.13
C ALA A 121 8.66 -7.24 0.42
N TRP A 122 8.69 -6.09 1.07
CA TRP A 122 9.28 -4.89 0.49
C TRP A 122 10.76 -5.08 0.20
N THR A 123 11.48 -5.71 1.13
CA THR A 123 12.89 -6.01 0.94
C THR A 123 13.08 -6.92 -0.26
N ALA A 124 12.23 -7.92 -0.42
CA ALA A 124 12.32 -8.82 -1.56
C ALA A 124 12.09 -8.07 -2.88
N TRP A 125 11.13 -7.14 -2.90
CA TRP A 125 10.89 -6.32 -4.08
C TRP A 125 12.12 -5.50 -4.46
N LEU A 126 12.76 -4.90 -3.45
CA LEU A 126 13.92 -4.05 -3.71
C LEU A 126 15.11 -4.88 -4.18
N LYS A 127 15.27 -6.07 -3.63
CA LYS A 127 16.34 -6.97 -4.08
C LYS A 127 16.10 -7.43 -5.51
N ALA A 128 14.88 -7.75 -5.86
CA ALA A 128 14.56 -8.16 -7.21
C ALA A 128 14.81 -7.04 -8.21
N SER A 129 14.45 -5.81 -7.85
CA SER A 129 14.71 -4.64 -8.67
C SER A 129 16.20 -4.41 -8.86
N ALA A 130 16.96 -4.49 -7.79
CA ALA A 130 18.41 -4.29 -7.84
C ALA A 130 19.08 -5.37 -8.68
N ALA A 131 18.65 -6.61 -8.51
CA ALA A 131 19.20 -7.72 -9.28
C ALA A 131 18.89 -7.56 -10.76
N SER A 132 17.68 -7.11 -11.09
CA SER A 132 17.29 -6.85 -12.47
C SER A 132 18.16 -5.76 -13.08
N ASN A 133 18.41 -4.68 -12.33
CA ASN A 133 19.25 -3.60 -12.80
C ASN A 133 20.70 -4.06 -12.95
N ALA A 134 21.17 -4.85 -11.99
CA ALA A 134 22.55 -5.34 -12.03
C ALA A 134 22.78 -6.33 -13.15
N GLY A 135 21.73 -7.01 -13.59
CA GLY A 135 21.83 -7.98 -14.65
C GLY A 135 21.98 -7.36 -16.03
N ARG A 136 21.99 -6.06 -16.13
CA ARG A 136 22.13 -5.41 -17.43
C ARG A 136 23.58 -5.44 -17.92
#